data_6aadde766766819908a325cbf52eb4be
#
_entry.id   6aadde766766819908a325cbf52eb4be
#
_cell.length_a   1.000
_cell.length_b   1.000
_cell.length_c   1.000
_cell.angle_alpha   90.00
_cell.angle_beta   90.00
_cell.angle_gamma   90.00
#
_symmetry.space_group_name_H-M   'P 1'
#
loop_
_entity.id
_entity.type
_entity.pdbx_description
1 polymer ?
#
loop_
_entity_poly.entity_id
_entity_poly.type
_entity_poly.pdbx_seq_one_letter_code
_entity_poly.pdbx_strand_id
1 'polypeptide(L)'
;MNERRYDIDALRAIAMFLLIFYHLGISFTSVAPYIAFVQNKRFNDGIWYLLSVMNSWRIPLVFLISGIALRLAFQRRTKIEMFKERTKILIVPYIFGSVTFGAASLAIAFTYYEGWSDEYLWLWVITIFDGIHLWFLKNIFIYCLILIPFLNLISNKTAKETIFSKILNMPGGVFLFSIPVILEGHLLNANAYSEVVNYGRSYQEYANTSHGFLLGFIWFFLGVLLVSQGEVFWESNKRNWKTHLFVGFACYFYRFFNNFEDGFSLDNRLISFESFNFIFLMLGLGAVYLNK
;
A
#
# COMPACT_ATOMS: atom_id res chain seq x y z
N MET A 1 -15.41 -16.25 14.79
CA MET A 1 -14.86 -14.93 15.17
C MET A 1 -15.91 -13.85 14.90
N ASN A 2 -16.60 -13.44 15.96
CA ASN A 2 -17.67 -12.44 15.88
C ASN A 2 -17.27 -11.07 16.46
N GLU A 3 -16.05 -10.95 16.95
CA GLU A 3 -15.59 -9.72 17.58
C GLU A 3 -15.01 -8.75 16.57
N ARG A 4 -15.27 -7.48 16.80
CA ARG A 4 -14.70 -6.38 16.00
C ARG A 4 -13.19 -6.33 16.26
N ARG A 5 -12.40 -6.24 15.20
CA ARG A 5 -10.95 -6.13 15.25
C ARG A 5 -10.55 -4.65 15.31
N TYR A 6 -10.40 -4.14 16.52
CA TYR A 6 -10.03 -2.73 16.77
C TYR A 6 -8.62 -2.39 16.27
N ASP A 7 -7.70 -3.36 16.29
CA ASP A 7 -6.35 -3.21 15.77
C ASP A 7 -6.32 -2.88 14.26
N ILE A 8 -7.20 -3.47 13.46
CA ILE A 8 -7.29 -3.18 12.03
C ILE A 8 -7.82 -1.77 11.78
N ASP A 9 -8.83 -1.33 12.54
CA ASP A 9 -9.34 0.03 12.48
C ASP A 9 -8.26 1.04 12.89
N ALA A 10 -7.49 0.75 13.95
CA ALA A 10 -6.39 1.59 14.43
C ALA A 10 -5.24 1.65 13.41
N LEU A 11 -4.82 0.52 12.84
CA LEU A 11 -3.76 0.50 11.82
C LEU A 11 -4.15 1.28 10.56
N ARG A 12 -5.44 1.22 10.16
CA ARG A 12 -5.94 2.05 9.06
C ARG A 12 -5.83 3.54 9.38
N ALA A 13 -6.24 3.95 10.58
CA ALA A 13 -6.13 5.33 11.03
C ALA A 13 -4.67 5.79 11.08
N ILE A 14 -3.77 4.98 11.61
CA ILE A 14 -2.32 5.25 11.64
C ILE A 14 -1.76 5.41 10.22
N ALA A 15 -2.09 4.50 9.30
CA ALA A 15 -1.62 4.57 7.92
C ALA A 15 -2.09 5.85 7.21
N MET A 16 -3.34 6.27 7.42
CA MET A 16 -3.88 7.52 6.87
C MET A 16 -3.24 8.75 7.52
N PHE A 17 -2.97 8.71 8.82
CA PHE A 17 -2.29 9.78 9.52
C PHE A 17 -0.84 9.96 9.02
N LEU A 18 -0.11 8.86 8.87
CA LEU A 18 1.24 8.87 8.29
C LEU A 18 1.27 9.38 6.85
N LEU A 19 0.16 9.26 6.11
CA LEU A 19 0.05 9.84 4.76
C LEU A 19 0.13 11.37 4.81
N ILE A 20 -0.51 12.01 5.78
CA ILE A 20 -0.47 13.46 5.95
C ILE A 20 0.96 13.91 6.26
N PHE A 21 1.63 13.25 7.20
CA PHE A 21 3.03 13.56 7.55
C PHE A 21 3.97 13.37 6.36
N TYR A 22 3.78 12.31 5.59
CA TYR A 22 4.57 12.07 4.40
C TYR A 22 4.42 13.21 3.39
N HIS A 23 3.18 13.63 3.08
CA HIS A 23 2.92 14.69 2.12
C HIS A 23 3.43 16.05 2.60
N LEU A 24 3.31 16.34 3.88
CA LEU A 24 3.93 17.54 4.46
C LEU A 24 5.45 17.46 4.39
N GLY A 25 6.04 16.34 4.79
CA GLY A 25 7.49 16.17 4.81
C GLY A 25 8.13 16.23 3.44
N ILE A 26 7.49 15.64 2.42
CA ILE A 26 8.03 15.62 1.05
C ILE A 26 8.19 17.02 0.47
N SER A 27 7.30 17.97 0.82
CA SER A 27 7.40 19.36 0.37
C SER A 27 8.69 20.06 0.84
N PHE A 28 9.38 19.49 1.82
CA PHE A 28 10.67 19.99 2.31
C PHE A 28 11.87 19.19 1.79
N THR A 29 11.71 18.41 0.76
CA THR A 29 12.78 17.64 0.10
C THR A 29 12.97 18.07 -1.36
N SER A 30 14.12 17.74 -1.96
CA SER A 30 14.39 17.94 -3.38
C SER A 30 13.53 17.05 -4.27
N VAL A 31 12.89 16.01 -3.72
CA VAL A 31 12.05 15.05 -4.46
C VAL A 31 10.66 15.62 -4.77
N ALA A 32 10.20 16.65 -4.04
CA ALA A 32 8.85 17.19 -4.18
C ALA A 32 8.41 17.51 -5.63
N PRO A 33 9.21 18.20 -6.47
CA PRO A 33 8.81 18.51 -7.84
C PRO A 33 8.63 17.27 -8.73
N TYR A 34 9.42 16.22 -8.50
CA TYR A 34 9.36 14.98 -9.29
C TYR A 34 8.07 14.18 -9.10
N ILE A 35 7.33 14.46 -8.04
CA ILE A 35 6.04 13.83 -7.73
C ILE A 35 4.88 14.85 -7.72
N ALA A 36 5.05 15.97 -8.43
CA ALA A 36 4.07 17.04 -8.58
C ALA A 36 3.63 17.71 -7.26
N PHE A 37 4.54 17.81 -6.27
CA PHE A 37 4.33 18.58 -5.05
C PHE A 37 5.04 19.93 -5.12
N VAL A 38 4.45 20.94 -4.47
CA VAL A 38 5.09 22.25 -4.30
C VAL A 38 6.25 22.11 -3.33
N GLN A 39 7.46 22.46 -3.79
CA GLN A 39 8.66 22.43 -2.99
C GLN A 39 8.79 23.72 -2.15
N ASN A 40 9.11 23.56 -0.88
CA ASN A 40 9.46 24.70 -0.04
C ASN A 40 10.79 25.31 -0.48
N LYS A 41 10.90 26.66 -0.43
CA LYS A 41 12.16 27.37 -0.76
C LYS A 41 13.34 26.97 0.15
N ARG A 42 13.05 26.56 1.38
CA ARG A 42 14.03 25.99 2.33
C ARG A 42 13.77 24.51 2.45
N PHE A 43 14.51 23.69 1.74
CA PHE A 43 14.41 22.24 1.82
C PHE A 43 15.62 21.63 2.53
N ASN A 44 15.46 20.43 3.06
CA ASN A 44 16.49 19.64 3.73
C ASN A 44 16.29 18.17 3.39
N ASP A 45 17.17 17.63 2.57
CA ASP A 45 17.08 16.23 2.11
C ASP A 45 17.31 15.21 3.25
N GLY A 46 17.81 15.62 4.41
CA GLY A 46 17.84 14.77 5.60
C GLY A 46 16.47 14.26 6.05
N ILE A 47 15.39 14.99 5.73
CA ILE A 47 14.01 14.54 5.98
C ILE A 47 13.66 13.30 5.16
N TRP A 48 14.25 13.14 3.97
CA TRP A 48 14.04 11.99 3.11
C TRP A 48 14.39 10.66 3.79
N TYR A 49 15.39 10.62 4.64
CA TYR A 49 15.77 9.41 5.37
C TYR A 49 14.61 8.86 6.20
N LEU A 50 13.90 9.72 6.93
CA LEU A 50 12.72 9.35 7.70
C LEU A 50 11.54 8.96 6.79
N LEU A 51 11.30 9.75 5.75
CA LEU A 51 10.20 9.50 4.81
C LEU A 51 10.38 8.19 4.04
N SER A 52 11.61 7.83 3.69
CA SER A 52 11.92 6.60 2.95
C SER A 52 11.58 5.33 3.72
N VAL A 53 11.70 5.33 5.04
CA VAL A 53 11.24 4.21 5.89
C VAL A 53 9.73 4.02 5.75
N MET A 54 8.96 5.11 5.86
CA MET A 54 7.51 5.04 5.81
C MET A 54 6.99 4.72 4.41
N ASN A 55 7.68 5.18 3.39
CA ASN A 55 7.20 5.08 2.01
C ASN A 55 7.23 3.65 1.46
N SER A 56 8.15 2.80 1.94
CA SER A 56 8.25 1.42 1.47
C SER A 56 7.04 0.55 1.87
N TRP A 57 6.40 0.79 3.02
CA TRP A 57 5.38 -0.11 3.56
C TRP A 57 3.99 0.52 3.76
N ARG A 58 3.89 1.84 3.88
CA ARG A 58 2.64 2.51 4.23
C ARG A 58 1.50 2.25 3.24
N ILE A 59 1.75 2.46 1.93
CA ILE A 59 0.75 2.22 0.88
C ILE A 59 0.42 0.71 0.75
N PRO A 60 1.40 -0.19 0.68
CA PRO A 60 1.16 -1.62 0.74
C PRO A 60 0.32 -2.08 1.95
N LEU A 61 0.56 -1.52 3.14
CA LEU A 61 -0.25 -1.80 4.33
C LEU A 61 -1.73 -1.42 4.12
N VAL A 62 -2.03 -0.29 3.48
CA VAL A 62 -3.42 0.13 3.19
C VAL A 62 -4.11 -0.89 2.28
N PHE A 63 -3.43 -1.41 1.27
CA PHE A 63 -3.98 -2.44 0.40
C PHE A 63 -4.24 -3.75 1.16
N LEU A 64 -3.29 -4.20 1.96
CA LEU A 64 -3.44 -5.41 2.78
C LEU A 64 -4.62 -5.28 3.76
N ILE A 65 -4.72 -4.18 4.51
CA ILE A 65 -5.84 -3.91 5.44
C ILE A 65 -7.17 -3.85 4.69
N SER A 66 -7.19 -3.30 3.48
CA SER A 66 -8.40 -3.25 2.65
C SER A 66 -8.85 -4.65 2.22
N GLY A 67 -7.92 -5.55 1.91
CA GLY A 67 -8.19 -6.97 1.65
C GLY A 67 -8.73 -7.69 2.89
N ILE A 68 -8.11 -7.49 4.05
CA ILE A 68 -8.60 -8.00 5.35
C ILE A 68 -10.04 -7.55 5.58
N ALA A 69 -10.31 -6.24 5.41
CA ALA A 69 -11.64 -5.68 5.61
C ALA A 69 -12.68 -6.21 4.61
N LEU A 70 -12.28 -6.47 3.35
CA LEU A 70 -13.16 -7.10 2.37
C LEU A 70 -13.58 -8.49 2.85
N ARG A 71 -12.63 -9.30 3.27
CA ARG A 71 -12.88 -10.68 3.72
C ARG A 71 -13.73 -10.74 5.00
N LEU A 72 -13.47 -9.86 5.97
CA LEU A 72 -14.26 -9.78 7.20
C LEU A 72 -15.71 -9.32 6.92
N ALA A 73 -15.89 -8.37 5.99
CA ALA A 73 -17.22 -7.92 5.58
C ALA A 73 -18.04 -9.04 4.92
N PHE A 74 -17.39 -9.92 4.15
CA PHE A 74 -18.03 -11.05 3.46
C PHE A 74 -18.69 -12.05 4.40
N GLN A 75 -18.28 -12.12 5.66
CA GLN A 75 -18.91 -12.99 6.65
C GLN A 75 -20.35 -12.57 7.02
N ARG A 76 -20.72 -11.33 6.73
CA ARG A 76 -21.98 -10.72 7.17
C ARG A 76 -22.83 -10.14 6.04
N ARG A 77 -22.37 -10.23 4.80
CA ARG A 77 -22.99 -9.56 3.64
C ARG A 77 -22.98 -10.45 2.41
N THR A 78 -23.99 -10.29 1.57
CA THR A 78 -24.02 -10.89 0.24
C THR A 78 -23.05 -10.18 -0.70
N LYS A 79 -22.68 -10.84 -1.80
CA LYS A 79 -21.81 -10.25 -2.83
C LYS A 79 -22.36 -8.93 -3.40
N ILE A 80 -23.68 -8.86 -3.60
CA ILE A 80 -24.37 -7.68 -4.15
C ILE A 80 -24.33 -6.53 -3.15
N GLU A 81 -24.59 -6.78 -1.87
CA GLU A 81 -24.48 -5.78 -0.82
C GLU A 81 -23.07 -5.25 -0.70
N MET A 82 -22.08 -6.13 -0.75
CA MET A 82 -20.67 -5.73 -0.74
C MET A 82 -20.31 -4.85 -1.93
N PHE A 83 -20.75 -5.22 -3.14
CA PHE A 83 -20.52 -4.42 -4.34
C PHE A 83 -21.11 -3.00 -4.17
N LYS A 84 -22.38 -2.89 -3.79
CA LYS A 84 -23.05 -1.61 -3.57
C LYS A 84 -22.35 -0.76 -2.51
N GLU A 85 -21.96 -1.37 -1.41
CA GLU A 85 -21.25 -0.68 -0.34
C GLU A 85 -19.87 -0.19 -0.80
N ARG A 86 -19.08 -1.06 -1.47
CA ARG A 86 -17.75 -0.68 -1.98
C ARG A 86 -17.83 0.43 -3.03
N THR A 87 -18.83 0.39 -3.91
CA THR A 87 -19.06 1.49 -4.85
C THR A 87 -19.31 2.80 -4.09
N LYS A 88 -20.18 2.79 -3.09
CA LYS A 88 -20.52 4.01 -2.32
C LYS A 88 -19.29 4.56 -1.55
N ILE A 89 -18.54 3.72 -0.86
CA ILE A 89 -17.45 4.19 0.02
C ILE A 89 -16.13 4.45 -0.71
N LEU A 90 -15.95 3.94 -1.94
CA LEU A 90 -14.72 4.12 -2.71
C LEU A 90 -14.92 5.06 -3.90
N ILE A 91 -15.93 4.82 -4.73
CA ILE A 91 -16.13 5.57 -5.98
C ILE A 91 -16.71 6.95 -5.74
N VAL A 92 -17.66 7.10 -4.80
CA VAL A 92 -18.23 8.43 -4.50
C VAL A 92 -17.14 9.40 -3.99
N PRO A 93 -16.34 9.05 -2.95
CA PRO A 93 -15.23 9.91 -2.53
C PRO A 93 -14.15 10.10 -3.62
N TYR A 94 -13.89 9.08 -4.43
CA TYR A 94 -12.95 9.18 -5.55
C TYR A 94 -13.39 10.25 -6.55
N ILE A 95 -14.63 10.17 -7.07
CA ILE A 95 -15.14 11.14 -8.04
C ILE A 95 -15.22 12.54 -7.41
N PHE A 96 -15.81 12.66 -6.23
CA PHE A 96 -15.91 13.94 -5.53
C PHE A 96 -14.53 14.58 -5.30
N GLY A 97 -13.59 13.81 -4.76
CA GLY A 97 -12.25 14.30 -4.45
C GLY A 97 -11.45 14.66 -5.70
N SER A 98 -11.54 13.86 -6.78
CA SER A 98 -10.84 14.15 -8.05
C SER A 98 -11.38 15.41 -8.72
N VAL A 99 -12.72 15.60 -8.72
CA VAL A 99 -13.36 16.78 -9.33
C VAL A 99 -13.11 18.06 -8.52
N THR A 100 -13.09 17.98 -7.19
CA THR A 100 -12.95 19.18 -6.34
C THR A 100 -11.49 19.42 -5.92
N PHE A 101 -10.94 18.55 -5.06
CA PHE A 101 -9.58 18.71 -4.53
C PHE A 101 -8.52 18.48 -5.59
N GLY A 102 -8.75 17.57 -6.55
CA GLY A 102 -7.87 17.36 -7.68
C GLY A 102 -7.74 18.61 -8.55
N ALA A 103 -8.85 19.24 -8.91
CA ALA A 103 -8.86 20.50 -9.64
C ALA A 103 -8.13 21.61 -8.88
N ALA A 104 -8.41 21.77 -7.58
CA ALA A 104 -7.77 22.78 -6.74
C ALA A 104 -6.24 22.56 -6.65
N SER A 105 -5.80 21.32 -6.44
CA SER A 105 -4.37 20.98 -6.37
C SER A 105 -3.66 21.27 -7.70
N LEU A 106 -4.30 20.94 -8.83
CA LEU A 106 -3.77 21.24 -10.15
C LEU A 106 -3.67 22.75 -10.39
N ALA A 107 -4.71 23.51 -10.02
CA ALA A 107 -4.71 24.97 -10.14
C ALA A 107 -3.55 25.61 -9.35
N ILE A 108 -3.31 25.14 -8.12
CA ILE A 108 -2.20 25.61 -7.29
C ILE A 108 -0.85 25.29 -7.96
N ALA A 109 -0.69 24.06 -8.48
CA ALA A 109 0.55 23.66 -9.15
C ALA A 109 0.83 24.51 -10.40
N PHE A 110 -0.17 24.76 -11.24
CA PHE A 110 -0.04 25.64 -12.42
C PHE A 110 0.35 27.06 -12.02
N THR A 111 -0.31 27.63 -11.00
CA THR A 111 0.01 28.97 -10.52
C THR A 111 1.44 29.05 -10.00
N TYR A 112 1.94 27.99 -9.39
CA TYR A 112 3.27 27.99 -8.75
C TYR A 112 4.42 27.74 -9.72
N TYR A 113 4.27 26.80 -10.68
CA TYR A 113 5.39 26.35 -11.52
C TYR A 113 5.38 26.95 -12.93
N GLU A 114 4.26 26.95 -13.62
CA GLU A 114 4.22 27.16 -15.06
C GLU A 114 3.31 28.32 -15.50
N GLY A 115 2.52 28.86 -14.58
CA GLY A 115 1.42 29.76 -14.93
C GLY A 115 0.26 28.99 -15.61
N TRP A 116 -0.82 29.70 -15.90
CA TRP A 116 -2.01 29.12 -16.53
C TRP A 116 -1.75 28.85 -18.00
N SER A 117 -2.04 27.63 -18.45
CA SER A 117 -1.97 27.21 -19.85
C SER A 117 -3.34 26.72 -20.34
N ASP A 118 -3.51 26.69 -21.67
CA ASP A 118 -4.73 26.14 -22.31
C ASP A 118 -4.90 24.63 -22.02
N GLU A 119 -3.83 23.96 -21.60
CA GLU A 119 -3.83 22.54 -21.24
C GLU A 119 -4.46 22.25 -19.87
N TYR A 120 -4.72 23.26 -19.03
CA TYR A 120 -5.27 23.06 -17.69
C TYR A 120 -6.55 22.20 -17.69
N LEU A 121 -7.51 22.51 -18.55
CA LEU A 121 -8.77 21.76 -18.62
C LEU A 121 -8.55 20.32 -19.06
N TRP A 122 -7.64 20.09 -20.00
CA TRP A 122 -7.29 18.74 -20.44
C TRP A 122 -6.62 17.94 -19.33
N LEU A 123 -5.65 18.50 -18.64
CA LEU A 123 -4.98 17.88 -17.51
C LEU A 123 -5.95 17.61 -16.36
N TRP A 124 -6.89 18.52 -16.10
CA TRP A 124 -7.95 18.28 -15.09
C TRP A 124 -8.82 17.08 -15.47
N VAL A 125 -9.23 16.94 -16.72
CA VAL A 125 -10.00 15.78 -17.20
C VAL A 125 -9.19 14.49 -17.00
N ILE A 126 -7.90 14.48 -17.37
CA ILE A 126 -7.01 13.33 -17.14
C ILE A 126 -6.95 13.00 -15.63
N THR A 127 -6.81 14.00 -14.77
CA THR A 127 -6.72 13.78 -13.31
C THR A 127 -7.98 13.17 -12.71
N ILE A 128 -9.16 13.36 -13.30
CA ILE A 128 -10.39 12.67 -12.88
C ILE A 128 -10.24 11.16 -13.10
N PHE A 129 -9.63 10.73 -14.20
CA PHE A 129 -9.42 9.32 -14.49
C PHE A 129 -8.24 8.72 -13.73
N ASP A 130 -7.16 9.47 -13.54
CA ASP A 130 -5.95 9.00 -12.84
C ASP A 130 -6.08 9.09 -11.33
N GLY A 131 -6.90 10.02 -10.82
CA GLY A 131 -7.24 10.15 -9.40
C GLY A 131 -6.21 10.92 -8.58
N ILE A 132 -5.16 11.49 -9.18
CA ILE A 132 -4.05 12.19 -8.51
C ILE A 132 -3.64 11.46 -7.21
N HIS A 133 -4.05 11.99 -6.05
CA HIS A 133 -3.76 11.39 -4.73
C HIS A 133 -4.77 10.29 -4.33
N LEU A 134 -5.87 10.11 -5.08
CA LEU A 134 -6.93 9.15 -4.79
C LEU A 134 -6.86 7.88 -5.66
N TRP A 135 -5.80 7.73 -6.48
CA TRP A 135 -5.59 6.58 -7.35
C TRP A 135 -5.73 5.23 -6.62
N PHE A 136 -5.36 5.19 -5.34
CA PHE A 136 -5.47 3.98 -4.52
C PHE A 136 -6.92 3.54 -4.26
N LEU A 137 -7.89 4.47 -4.19
CA LEU A 137 -9.32 4.13 -4.06
C LEU A 137 -9.84 3.43 -5.31
N LYS A 138 -9.45 3.93 -6.50
CA LYS A 138 -9.74 3.30 -7.79
C LYS A 138 -9.19 1.87 -7.82
N ASN A 139 -7.93 1.69 -7.45
CA ASN A 139 -7.29 0.38 -7.44
C ASN A 139 -7.97 -0.59 -6.46
N ILE A 140 -8.25 -0.16 -5.22
CA ILE A 140 -8.98 -0.99 -4.24
C ILE A 140 -10.34 -1.40 -4.79
N PHE A 141 -11.06 -0.50 -5.47
CA PHE A 141 -12.34 -0.83 -6.07
C PHE A 141 -12.20 -1.91 -7.15
N ILE A 142 -11.22 -1.77 -8.05
CA ILE A 142 -10.95 -2.78 -9.08
C ILE A 142 -10.59 -4.13 -8.45
N TYR A 143 -9.77 -4.16 -7.39
CA TYR A 143 -9.43 -5.39 -6.67
C TYR A 143 -10.65 -6.03 -6.01
N CYS A 144 -11.58 -5.21 -5.48
CA CYS A 144 -12.86 -5.71 -4.99
C CYS A 144 -13.68 -6.38 -6.12
N LEU A 145 -13.75 -5.74 -7.30
CA LEU A 145 -14.45 -6.32 -8.46
C LEU A 145 -13.86 -7.67 -8.87
N ILE A 146 -12.54 -7.77 -8.88
CA ILE A 146 -11.84 -9.01 -9.24
C ILE A 146 -12.11 -10.11 -8.20
N LEU A 147 -12.02 -9.80 -6.89
CA LEU A 147 -12.03 -10.84 -5.86
C LEU A 147 -13.40 -11.20 -5.28
N ILE A 148 -14.40 -10.31 -5.29
CA ILE A 148 -15.75 -10.60 -4.77
C ILE A 148 -16.34 -11.88 -5.38
N PRO A 149 -16.26 -12.15 -6.71
CA PRO A 149 -16.76 -13.39 -7.28
C PRO A 149 -16.13 -14.66 -6.69
N PHE A 150 -14.86 -14.59 -6.31
CA PHE A 150 -14.05 -15.73 -5.87
C PHE A 150 -13.98 -15.92 -4.35
N LEU A 151 -14.57 -15.03 -3.55
CA LEU A 151 -14.50 -15.10 -2.08
C LEU A 151 -15.03 -16.42 -1.52
N ASN A 152 -16.03 -17.03 -2.13
CA ASN A 152 -16.54 -18.35 -1.72
C ASN A 152 -15.48 -19.45 -1.84
N LEU A 153 -14.64 -19.42 -2.89
CA LEU A 153 -13.59 -20.41 -3.10
C LEU A 153 -12.50 -20.34 -2.02
N ILE A 154 -12.20 -19.13 -1.58
CA ILE A 154 -11.20 -18.86 -0.53
C ILE A 154 -11.77 -19.23 0.85
N SER A 155 -13.08 -19.13 1.02
CA SER A 155 -13.80 -19.25 2.30
C SER A 155 -14.25 -20.67 2.68
N ASN A 156 -14.38 -21.58 1.72
CA ASN A 156 -15.10 -22.85 1.91
C ASN A 156 -14.32 -23.95 2.64
N LYS A 157 -13.07 -23.71 3.00
CA LYS A 157 -12.27 -24.69 3.75
C LYS A 157 -12.13 -24.24 5.21
N THR A 158 -12.20 -25.20 6.13
CA THR A 158 -11.88 -24.97 7.55
C THR A 158 -10.44 -24.47 7.64
N ALA A 159 -10.23 -23.34 8.31
CA ALA A 159 -8.92 -22.67 8.36
C ALA A 159 -7.77 -23.60 8.79
N LYS A 160 -8.07 -24.61 9.62
CA LYS A 160 -7.07 -25.59 10.11
C LYS A 160 -6.55 -26.58 9.06
N GLU A 161 -7.25 -26.74 7.92
CA GLU A 161 -6.96 -27.76 6.92
C GLU A 161 -6.21 -27.22 5.70
N THR A 162 -6.03 -25.91 5.62
CA THR A 162 -5.36 -25.29 4.47
C THR A 162 -3.85 -25.43 4.57
N ILE A 163 -3.18 -25.51 3.41
CA ILE A 163 -1.72 -25.48 3.35
C ILE A 163 -1.16 -24.18 3.96
N PHE A 164 -1.86 -23.06 3.80
CA PHE A 164 -1.47 -21.77 4.32
C PHE A 164 -1.47 -21.72 5.84
N SER A 165 -2.46 -22.34 6.50
CA SER A 165 -2.46 -22.43 7.96
C SER A 165 -1.34 -23.33 8.49
N LYS A 166 -0.99 -24.39 7.77
CA LYS A 166 0.17 -25.22 8.12
C LYS A 166 1.45 -24.44 8.03
N ILE A 167 1.66 -23.67 6.94
CA ILE A 167 2.82 -22.79 6.75
C ILE A 167 2.90 -21.76 7.90
N LEU A 168 1.81 -21.06 8.22
CA LEU A 168 1.78 -20.07 9.30
C LEU A 168 2.10 -20.64 10.68
N ASN A 169 1.81 -21.93 10.93
CA ASN A 169 2.16 -22.62 12.16
C ASN A 169 3.64 -23.00 12.23
N MET A 170 4.34 -23.11 11.11
CA MET A 170 5.77 -23.42 11.08
C MET A 170 6.60 -22.25 11.63
N PRO A 171 7.70 -22.51 12.34
CA PRO A 171 8.67 -21.46 12.69
C PRO A 171 9.17 -20.75 11.42
N GLY A 172 9.00 -19.42 11.37
CA GLY A 172 9.41 -18.63 10.20
C GLY A 172 8.56 -18.83 8.94
N GLY A 173 7.52 -19.68 8.96
CA GLY A 173 6.69 -19.96 7.78
C GLY A 173 5.98 -18.72 7.21
N VAL A 174 5.74 -17.70 8.04
CA VAL A 174 5.18 -16.41 7.61
C VAL A 174 6.05 -15.75 6.51
N PHE A 175 7.36 -15.93 6.53
CA PHE A 175 8.27 -15.34 5.53
C PHE A 175 8.06 -15.89 4.12
N LEU A 176 7.48 -17.08 3.95
CA LEU A 176 7.15 -17.62 2.62
C LEU A 176 6.12 -16.74 1.89
N PHE A 177 5.30 -15.99 2.61
CA PHE A 177 4.36 -15.04 2.01
C PHE A 177 5.02 -13.76 1.48
N SER A 178 6.32 -13.56 1.71
CA SER A 178 7.09 -12.49 1.05
C SER A 178 7.43 -12.81 -0.41
N ILE A 179 7.41 -14.09 -0.80
CA ILE A 179 7.82 -14.53 -2.13
C ILE A 179 7.09 -13.78 -3.26
N PRO A 180 5.74 -13.67 -3.29
CA PRO A 180 5.06 -12.94 -4.36
C PRO A 180 5.47 -11.47 -4.45
N VAL A 181 5.76 -10.84 -3.32
CA VAL A 181 6.17 -9.42 -3.24
C VAL A 181 7.62 -9.25 -3.74
N ILE A 182 8.51 -10.19 -3.39
CA ILE A 182 9.90 -10.20 -3.88
C ILE A 182 9.95 -10.47 -5.39
N LEU A 183 9.12 -11.39 -5.89
CA LEU A 183 9.00 -11.66 -7.33
C LEU A 183 8.51 -10.44 -8.09
N GLU A 184 7.56 -9.69 -7.54
CA GLU A 184 7.12 -8.43 -8.12
C GLU A 184 8.26 -7.39 -8.14
N GLY A 185 9.04 -7.25 -7.06
CA GLY A 185 10.23 -6.40 -7.03
C GLY A 185 11.30 -6.83 -8.05
N HIS A 186 11.41 -8.13 -8.35
CA HIS A 186 12.26 -8.63 -9.44
C HIS A 186 11.74 -8.22 -10.81
N LEU A 187 10.43 -8.31 -11.05
CA LEU A 187 9.79 -7.82 -12.28
C LEU A 187 9.99 -6.32 -12.46
N LEU A 188 9.90 -5.55 -11.38
CA LEU A 188 10.19 -4.12 -11.40
C LEU A 188 11.64 -3.84 -11.82
N ASN A 189 12.62 -4.55 -11.27
CA ASN A 189 14.02 -4.41 -11.68
C ASN A 189 14.21 -4.71 -13.20
N ALA A 190 13.53 -5.74 -13.70
CA ALA A 190 13.62 -6.13 -15.11
C ALA A 190 12.97 -5.14 -16.08
N ASN A 191 11.98 -4.36 -15.63
CA ASN A 191 11.18 -3.48 -16.47
C ASN A 191 11.34 -1.98 -16.16
N ALA A 192 12.22 -1.61 -15.23
CA ALA A 192 12.38 -0.23 -14.75
C ALA A 192 12.72 0.80 -15.84
N TYR A 193 13.26 0.36 -16.97
CA TYR A 193 13.62 1.20 -18.10
C TYR A 193 12.89 0.83 -19.39
N SER A 194 11.78 0.09 -19.28
CA SER A 194 10.97 -0.28 -20.45
C SER A 194 10.24 0.96 -21.01
N GLU A 195 10.47 1.26 -22.28
CA GLU A 195 9.76 2.32 -22.99
C GLU A 195 8.35 1.90 -23.42
N VAL A 196 8.07 0.59 -23.43
CA VAL A 196 6.82 0.03 -23.96
C VAL A 196 5.72 0.00 -22.89
N VAL A 197 6.10 -0.15 -21.62
CA VAL A 197 5.14 -0.27 -20.50
C VAL A 197 5.56 0.68 -19.39
N ASN A 198 4.67 1.56 -18.94
CA ASN A 198 4.88 2.34 -17.73
C ASN A 198 4.82 1.42 -16.50
N TYR A 199 5.86 0.57 -16.34
CA TYR A 199 5.90 -0.37 -15.22
C TYR A 199 6.22 0.32 -13.90
N GLY A 200 7.00 1.39 -13.93
CA GLY A 200 7.58 2.09 -12.79
C GLY A 200 9.11 1.91 -12.76
N ARG A 201 9.81 2.86 -12.15
CA ARG A 201 11.28 2.87 -12.07
C ARG A 201 11.80 2.46 -10.70
N SER A 202 11.04 2.75 -9.65
CA SER A 202 11.41 2.42 -8.29
C SER A 202 10.23 1.82 -7.53
N TYR A 203 10.51 1.06 -6.48
CA TYR A 203 9.50 0.44 -5.61
C TYR A 203 8.49 1.45 -5.05
N GLN A 204 8.86 2.70 -4.94
CA GLN A 204 8.04 3.76 -4.34
C GLN A 204 7.14 4.49 -5.35
N GLU A 205 7.25 4.18 -6.63
CA GLU A 205 6.41 4.74 -7.70
C GLU A 205 5.10 3.96 -7.85
N TYR A 206 4.22 4.07 -6.87
CA TYR A 206 2.96 3.34 -6.86
C TYR A 206 1.87 3.96 -7.75
N ALA A 207 1.85 5.29 -7.83
CA ALA A 207 0.74 6.02 -8.46
C ALA A 207 0.73 5.81 -9.98
N ASN A 208 -0.39 5.28 -10.50
CA ASN A 208 -0.64 5.13 -11.93
C ASN A 208 0.44 4.34 -12.71
N THR A 209 1.17 3.45 -12.03
CA THR A 209 2.12 2.52 -12.63
C THR A 209 1.59 1.09 -12.63
N SER A 210 2.05 0.27 -13.58
CA SER A 210 1.72 -1.16 -13.60
C SER A 210 2.28 -1.88 -12.37
N HIS A 211 3.47 -1.48 -11.89
CA HIS A 211 4.04 -1.92 -10.63
C HIS A 211 3.09 -1.66 -9.45
N GLY A 212 2.68 -0.40 -9.26
CA GLY A 212 1.80 -0.04 -8.14
C GLY A 212 0.44 -0.75 -8.19
N PHE A 213 -0.09 -1.01 -9.40
CA PHE A 213 -1.30 -1.80 -9.57
C PHE A 213 -1.08 -3.27 -9.18
N LEU A 214 -0.03 -3.91 -9.68
CA LEU A 214 0.25 -5.32 -9.41
C LEU A 214 0.63 -5.54 -7.94
N LEU A 215 1.54 -4.72 -7.40
CA LEU A 215 1.95 -4.78 -6.00
C LEU A 215 0.75 -4.58 -5.06
N GLY A 216 -0.09 -3.58 -5.35
CA GLY A 216 -1.31 -3.33 -4.58
C GLY A 216 -2.27 -4.50 -4.61
N PHE A 217 -2.44 -5.15 -5.77
CA PHE A 217 -3.26 -6.37 -5.89
C PHE A 217 -2.69 -7.53 -5.07
N ILE A 218 -1.37 -7.75 -5.12
CA ILE A 218 -0.70 -8.80 -4.33
C ILE A 218 -0.97 -8.59 -2.83
N TRP A 219 -0.76 -7.37 -2.33
CA TRP A 219 -1.01 -7.07 -0.93
C TRP A 219 -2.49 -7.20 -0.53
N PHE A 220 -3.38 -6.72 -1.38
CA PHE A 220 -4.82 -6.86 -1.16
C PHE A 220 -5.24 -8.32 -1.11
N PHE A 221 -4.76 -9.15 -2.06
CA PHE A 221 -5.02 -10.58 -2.09
C PHE A 221 -4.44 -11.31 -0.88
N LEU A 222 -3.20 -10.99 -0.47
CA LEU A 222 -2.59 -11.52 0.75
C LEU A 222 -3.45 -11.17 1.99
N GLY A 223 -4.01 -9.97 2.05
CA GLY A 223 -4.93 -9.59 3.12
C GLY A 223 -6.16 -10.49 3.20
N VAL A 224 -6.81 -10.77 2.06
CA VAL A 224 -7.94 -11.68 1.96
C VAL A 224 -7.54 -13.12 2.34
N LEU A 225 -6.43 -13.60 1.79
CA LEU A 225 -5.94 -14.97 1.97
C LEU A 225 -5.57 -15.25 3.43
N LEU A 226 -4.76 -14.38 4.01
CA LEU A 226 -4.18 -14.58 5.33
C LEU A 226 -5.23 -14.44 6.44
N VAL A 227 -6.12 -13.46 6.37
CA VAL A 227 -7.20 -13.33 7.36
C VAL A 227 -8.19 -14.48 7.29
N SER A 228 -8.31 -15.15 6.13
CA SER A 228 -9.13 -16.36 5.97
C SER A 228 -8.60 -17.55 6.79
N GLN A 229 -7.33 -17.52 7.25
CA GLN A 229 -6.75 -18.52 8.14
C GLN A 229 -7.15 -18.34 9.62
N GLY A 230 -7.93 -17.32 9.93
CA GLY A 230 -8.50 -17.10 11.27
C GLY A 230 -7.42 -16.83 12.34
N GLU A 231 -7.57 -17.45 13.50
CA GLU A 231 -6.67 -17.25 14.65
C GLU A 231 -5.21 -17.63 14.37
N VAL A 232 -4.99 -18.62 13.50
CA VAL A 232 -3.62 -19.05 13.13
C VAL A 232 -2.80 -17.88 12.54
N PHE A 233 -3.44 -17.04 11.73
CA PHE A 233 -2.80 -15.84 11.19
C PHE A 233 -2.42 -14.84 12.30
N TRP A 234 -3.32 -14.56 13.21
CA TRP A 234 -3.08 -13.60 14.28
C TRP A 234 -2.03 -14.07 15.28
N GLU A 235 -2.07 -15.35 15.66
CA GLU A 235 -1.07 -15.94 16.54
C GLU A 235 0.32 -15.98 15.88
N SER A 236 0.39 -16.25 14.57
CA SER A 236 1.64 -16.15 13.83
C SER A 236 2.22 -14.73 13.87
N ASN A 237 1.39 -13.70 13.68
CA ASN A 237 1.84 -12.30 13.78
C ASN A 237 2.30 -11.93 15.18
N LYS A 238 1.55 -12.30 16.21
CA LYS A 238 1.94 -12.08 17.62
C LYS A 238 3.26 -12.76 17.98
N ARG A 239 3.52 -13.93 17.42
CA ARG A 239 4.77 -14.68 17.67
C ARG A 239 5.98 -14.04 17.01
N ASN A 240 5.82 -13.52 15.79
CA ASN A 240 6.95 -13.15 14.92
C ASN A 240 7.25 -11.63 14.85
N TRP A 241 6.48 -10.74 15.50
CA TRP A 241 6.65 -9.30 15.33
C TRP A 241 8.05 -8.79 15.69
N LYS A 242 8.72 -9.37 16.72
CA LYS A 242 10.09 -9.00 17.07
C LYS A 242 11.10 -9.38 15.98
N THR A 243 10.90 -10.53 15.34
CA THR A 243 11.73 -10.95 14.20
C THR A 243 11.53 -9.99 13.02
N HIS A 244 10.28 -9.62 12.72
CA HIS A 244 9.97 -8.64 11.68
C HIS A 244 10.56 -7.26 11.99
N LEU A 245 10.56 -6.82 13.25
CA LEU A 245 11.23 -5.60 13.69
C LEU A 245 12.72 -5.64 13.35
N PHE A 246 13.40 -6.70 13.81
CA PHE A 246 14.85 -6.84 13.58
C PHE A 246 15.19 -6.92 12.10
N VAL A 247 14.51 -7.77 11.33
CA VAL A 247 14.79 -7.97 9.91
C VAL A 247 14.44 -6.72 9.11
N GLY A 248 13.31 -6.06 9.39
CA GLY A 248 12.92 -4.83 8.71
C GLY A 248 13.95 -3.70 8.89
N PHE A 249 14.39 -3.48 10.14
CA PHE A 249 15.44 -2.48 10.39
C PHE A 249 16.81 -2.90 9.85
N ALA A 250 17.16 -4.19 9.85
CA ALA A 250 18.40 -4.67 9.24
C ALA A 250 18.41 -4.37 7.73
N CYS A 251 17.31 -4.63 7.01
CA CYS A 251 17.17 -4.28 5.59
C CYS A 251 17.28 -2.77 5.38
N TYR A 252 16.59 -1.97 6.21
CA TYR A 252 16.63 -0.51 6.12
C TYR A 252 18.03 0.04 6.35
N PHE A 253 18.74 -0.39 7.41
CA PHE A 253 20.11 0.07 7.68
C PHE A 253 21.10 -0.40 6.62
N TYR A 254 20.96 -1.64 6.10
CA TYR A 254 21.76 -2.09 4.97
C TYR A 254 21.57 -1.16 3.77
N ARG A 255 20.34 -0.81 3.45
CA ARG A 255 19.99 0.16 2.41
C ARG A 255 20.56 1.55 2.70
N PHE A 256 20.43 2.02 3.94
CA PHE A 256 20.92 3.32 4.38
C PHE A 256 22.44 3.47 4.18
N PHE A 257 23.23 2.46 4.56
CA PHE A 257 24.68 2.56 4.50
C PHE A 257 25.28 2.30 3.10
N ASN A 258 24.57 1.60 2.22
CA ASN A 258 25.15 1.19 0.94
C ASN A 258 24.68 2.00 -0.27
N ASN A 259 23.54 2.71 -0.20
CA ASN A 259 22.89 3.19 -1.41
C ASN A 259 22.23 4.57 -1.29
N PHE A 260 22.45 5.30 -0.21
CA PHE A 260 21.76 6.58 -0.04
C PHE A 260 22.30 7.71 -0.93
N GLU A 261 23.54 7.60 -1.41
CA GLU A 261 24.16 8.63 -2.26
C GLU A 261 23.52 8.68 -3.67
N ASP A 262 23.03 7.56 -4.19
CA ASP A 262 22.45 7.45 -5.55
C ASP A 262 20.93 7.62 -5.61
N GLY A 263 20.28 7.89 -4.51
CA GLY A 263 18.86 8.27 -4.37
C GLY A 263 17.80 7.25 -4.81
N PHE A 264 18.04 6.40 -5.79
CA PHE A 264 17.00 5.55 -6.39
C PHE A 264 17.46 4.20 -6.95
N SER A 265 18.74 3.88 -7.03
CA SER A 265 19.21 2.65 -7.69
C SER A 265 19.34 1.46 -6.75
N LEU A 266 18.28 1.11 -6.05
CA LEU A 266 18.27 -0.02 -5.15
C LEU A 266 17.65 -1.25 -5.76
N ASP A 267 18.12 -2.41 -5.32
CA ASP A 267 17.46 -3.67 -5.61
C ASP A 267 16.03 -3.65 -5.03
N ASN A 268 15.05 -3.49 -5.91
CA ASN A 268 13.64 -3.45 -5.53
C ASN A 268 13.18 -4.72 -4.80
N ARG A 269 13.89 -5.85 -4.94
CA ARG A 269 13.65 -7.09 -4.17
C ARG A 269 13.94 -6.88 -2.68
N LEU A 270 15.02 -6.17 -2.37
CA LEU A 270 15.37 -5.85 -0.98
C LEU A 270 14.32 -4.94 -0.35
N ILE A 271 13.87 -3.91 -1.08
CA ILE A 271 12.82 -3.00 -0.59
C ILE A 271 11.49 -3.74 -0.44
N SER A 272 11.18 -4.67 -1.33
CA SER A 272 10.00 -5.55 -1.22
C SER A 272 10.03 -6.37 0.08
N PHE A 273 11.17 -6.95 0.41
CA PHE A 273 11.36 -7.72 1.64
C PHE A 273 11.37 -6.83 2.89
N GLU A 274 11.97 -5.65 2.83
CA GLU A 274 11.88 -4.61 3.88
C GLU A 274 10.41 -4.23 4.14
N SER A 275 9.67 -3.91 3.09
CA SER A 275 8.24 -3.58 3.13
C SER A 275 7.43 -4.68 3.80
N PHE A 276 7.64 -5.94 3.40
CA PHE A 276 6.99 -7.09 3.99
C PHE A 276 7.21 -7.14 5.52
N ASN A 277 8.46 -6.97 5.95
CA ASN A 277 8.76 -7.03 7.38
C ASN A 277 8.13 -5.89 8.17
N PHE A 278 8.14 -4.66 7.68
CA PHE A 278 7.48 -3.54 8.36
C PHE A 278 5.95 -3.70 8.41
N ILE A 279 5.33 -4.22 7.37
CA ILE A 279 3.89 -4.49 7.37
C ILE A 279 3.52 -5.54 8.42
N PHE A 280 4.24 -6.65 8.46
CA PHE A 280 3.98 -7.71 9.45
C PHE A 280 4.37 -7.31 10.88
N LEU A 281 5.36 -6.44 11.04
CA LEU A 281 5.64 -5.74 12.30
C LEU A 281 4.40 -4.95 12.76
N MET A 282 3.84 -4.11 11.89
CA MET A 282 2.66 -3.30 12.23
C MET A 282 1.44 -4.15 12.57
N LEU A 283 1.20 -5.23 11.82
CA LEU A 283 0.14 -6.19 12.14
C LEU A 283 0.37 -6.88 13.49
N GLY A 284 1.60 -7.26 13.79
CA GLY A 284 1.96 -7.89 15.04
C GLY A 284 1.80 -6.97 16.25
N LEU A 285 2.29 -5.71 16.13
CA LEU A 285 2.08 -4.68 17.15
C LEU A 285 0.60 -4.38 17.35
N GLY A 286 -0.16 -4.27 16.26
CA GLY A 286 -1.61 -4.09 16.30
C GLY A 286 -2.29 -5.22 17.07
N ALA A 287 -1.97 -6.47 16.74
CA ALA A 287 -2.56 -7.65 17.39
C ALA A 287 -2.21 -7.79 18.88
N VAL A 288 -1.02 -7.31 19.30
CA VAL A 288 -0.57 -7.37 20.70
C VAL A 288 -1.09 -6.21 21.54
N TYR A 289 -1.08 -4.98 20.99
CA TYR A 289 -1.27 -3.77 21.79
C TYR A 289 -2.57 -3.01 21.49
N LEU A 290 -3.15 -3.14 20.29
CA LEU A 290 -4.29 -2.32 19.85
C LEU A 290 -5.62 -3.09 19.77
N ASN A 291 -5.61 -4.41 20.00
CA ASN A 291 -6.81 -5.23 20.00
C ASN A 291 -7.30 -5.50 21.43
N LYS A 292 -7.67 -4.44 22.13
CA LYS A 292 -8.19 -4.48 23.51
C LYS A 292 -9.61 -3.96 23.57
#